data_3a7a307e4b71e2d23db6ddbdca1f7151
#
_entry.id   3a7a307e4b71e2d23db6ddbdca1f7151
#
_cell.length_a   1.000
_cell.length_b   1.000
_cell.length_c   1.000
_cell.angle_alpha   90.00
_cell.angle_beta   90.00
_cell.angle_gamma   90.00
#
_symmetry.space_group_name_H-M   'P 1'
#
loop_
_entity.id
_entity.type
_entity.pdbx_description
1 polymer ?
#
loop_
_entity_poly.entity_id
_entity_poly.type
_entity_poly.pdbx_seq_one_letter_code
_entity_poly.pdbx_strand_id
1 'polypeptide(L)'
;MKRKKLFLGILLAIIIGVVTGFVFVGKHSHNVNSSKTNATIRIGSKDFTENLVVAEIYALALEDNGYKVQRVSNISSSLIHRSLINKEIDLYPEYTGTGLLSILKEPMETDSQKVYETVKKDYEKSSR
;
A
#
# COMPACT_ATOMS: atom_id res chain seq x y z
N MET A 1 -39.42 -42.63 21.98
CA MET A 1 -39.42 -42.00 20.65
C MET A 1 -39.44 -40.46 20.68
N LYS A 2 -40.03 -39.78 21.66
CA LYS A 2 -40.11 -38.28 21.74
C LYS A 2 -38.75 -37.58 21.92
N ARG A 3 -37.79 -38.15 22.69
CA ARG A 3 -36.47 -37.53 22.95
C ARG A 3 -35.55 -37.46 21.71
N LYS A 4 -35.61 -38.46 20.80
CA LYS A 4 -34.80 -38.42 19.55
C LYS A 4 -35.25 -37.36 18.58
N LYS A 5 -36.56 -37.03 18.50
CA LYS A 5 -37.10 -35.98 17.64
C LYS A 5 -36.74 -34.59 18.18
N LEU A 6 -36.61 -34.43 19.51
CA LEU A 6 -36.21 -33.16 20.14
C LEU A 6 -34.74 -32.86 19.85
N PHE A 7 -33.84 -33.86 19.98
CA PHE A 7 -32.42 -33.71 19.66
C PHE A 7 -32.17 -33.40 18.17
N LEU A 8 -32.94 -34.01 17.27
CA LEU A 8 -32.82 -33.76 15.83
C LEU A 8 -33.25 -32.34 15.48
N GLY A 9 -34.30 -31.80 16.14
CA GLY A 9 -34.76 -30.43 15.97
C GLY A 9 -33.77 -29.38 16.45
N ILE A 10 -33.09 -29.61 17.59
CA ILE A 10 -32.07 -28.73 18.15
C ILE A 10 -30.82 -28.75 17.25
N LEU A 11 -30.40 -29.93 16.76
CA LEU A 11 -29.26 -30.03 15.83
C LEU A 11 -29.53 -29.29 14.51
N LEU A 12 -30.72 -29.37 13.97
CA LEU A 12 -31.11 -28.67 12.75
C LEU A 12 -31.13 -27.16 12.95
N ALA A 13 -31.59 -26.67 14.10
CA ALA A 13 -31.63 -25.25 14.42
C ALA A 13 -30.20 -24.66 14.56
N ILE A 14 -29.26 -25.43 15.12
CA ILE A 14 -27.85 -25.00 15.24
C ILE A 14 -27.21 -24.93 13.85
N ILE A 15 -27.45 -25.87 12.96
CA ILE A 15 -26.92 -25.88 11.59
C ILE A 15 -27.44 -24.67 10.81
N ILE A 16 -28.73 -24.36 10.92
CA ILE A 16 -29.34 -23.20 10.26
C ILE A 16 -28.76 -21.90 10.82
N GLY A 17 -28.53 -21.79 12.13
CA GLY A 17 -27.90 -20.64 12.79
C GLY A 17 -26.46 -20.39 12.34
N VAL A 18 -25.67 -21.47 12.16
CA VAL A 18 -24.28 -21.36 11.68
C VAL A 18 -24.23 -20.97 10.20
N VAL A 19 -25.12 -21.50 9.35
CA VAL A 19 -25.17 -21.17 7.91
C VAL A 19 -25.63 -19.72 7.72
N THR A 20 -26.65 -19.25 8.45
CA THR A 20 -27.09 -17.85 8.36
C THR A 20 -26.08 -16.87 8.94
N GLY A 21 -25.34 -17.23 9.99
CA GLY A 21 -24.24 -16.43 10.56
C GLY A 21 -23.07 -16.28 9.58
N PHE A 22 -22.71 -17.34 8.86
CA PHE A 22 -21.62 -17.31 7.89
C PHE A 22 -21.95 -16.51 6.63
N VAL A 23 -23.20 -16.47 6.21
CA VAL A 23 -23.64 -15.65 5.06
C VAL A 23 -23.72 -14.16 5.43
N PHE A 24 -23.93 -13.81 6.71
CA PHE A 24 -23.99 -12.42 7.15
C PHE A 24 -22.62 -11.76 7.37
N VAL A 25 -21.59 -12.54 7.68
CA VAL A 25 -20.21 -12.03 7.83
C VAL A 25 -19.54 -11.76 6.47
N GLY A 26 -20.04 -12.37 5.38
CA GLY A 26 -19.49 -12.22 4.02
C GLY A 26 -19.90 -10.94 3.26
N LYS A 27 -20.75 -10.06 3.82
CA LYS A 27 -21.22 -8.83 3.16
C LYS A 27 -20.83 -7.55 3.91
N HIS A 28 -19.59 -7.46 4.39
CA HIS A 28 -18.97 -6.16 4.55
C HIS A 28 -18.32 -5.79 3.20
N SER A 29 -19.17 -5.50 2.23
CA SER A 29 -18.78 -4.63 1.14
C SER A 29 -18.44 -3.29 1.78
N HIS A 30 -17.16 -3.00 1.92
CA HIS A 30 -16.71 -1.62 2.01
C HIS A 30 -17.16 -0.94 0.73
N ASN A 31 -18.34 -0.34 0.80
CA ASN A 31 -18.79 0.62 -0.20
C ASN A 31 -17.99 1.90 0.06
N VAL A 32 -16.70 1.85 -0.31
CA VAL A 32 -15.92 3.04 -0.49
C VAL A 32 -16.55 3.73 -1.70
N ASN A 33 -17.39 4.70 -1.43
CA ASN A 33 -17.78 5.70 -2.42
C ASN A 33 -16.50 6.48 -2.80
N SER A 34 -15.59 5.81 -3.50
CA SER A 34 -14.52 6.43 -4.21
C SER A 34 -15.17 7.28 -5.29
N SER A 35 -15.29 8.57 -5.06
CA SER A 35 -15.29 9.52 -6.14
C SER A 35 -14.04 9.20 -6.95
N LYS A 36 -14.19 8.40 -8.03
CA LYS A 36 -13.11 8.01 -8.93
C LYS A 36 -12.47 9.30 -9.42
N THR A 37 -11.36 9.68 -8.81
CA THR A 37 -10.54 10.73 -9.37
C THR A 37 -10.04 10.19 -10.70
N ASN A 38 -10.36 10.87 -11.79
CA ASN A 38 -9.85 10.53 -13.14
C ASN A 38 -8.33 10.75 -13.24
N ALA A 39 -7.67 11.12 -12.15
CA ALA A 39 -6.24 11.32 -12.08
C ALA A 39 -5.51 9.98 -12.17
N THR A 40 -4.48 9.94 -12.99
CA THR A 40 -3.56 8.80 -13.10
C THR A 40 -2.40 9.03 -12.15
N ILE A 41 -2.10 8.06 -11.29
CA ILE A 41 -0.94 8.08 -10.39
C ILE A 41 0.25 7.49 -11.14
N ARG A 42 1.34 8.24 -11.27
CA ARG A 42 2.57 7.81 -11.93
C ARG A 42 3.54 7.30 -10.86
N ILE A 43 3.86 6.01 -10.91
CA ILE A 43 4.80 5.37 -9.98
C ILE A 43 6.13 5.20 -10.68
N GLY A 44 7.17 5.84 -10.12
CA GLY A 44 8.54 5.68 -10.55
C GLY A 44 9.20 4.44 -9.95
N SER A 45 10.13 3.82 -10.67
CA SER A 45 11.06 2.83 -10.13
C SER A 45 12.48 3.04 -10.64
N LYS A 46 13.44 2.70 -9.77
CA LYS A 46 14.84 2.64 -10.13
C LYS A 46 15.11 1.41 -11.03
N ASP A 47 16.32 1.33 -11.55
CA ASP A 47 16.76 0.34 -12.54
C ASP A 47 17.28 -0.98 -11.95
N PHE A 48 16.94 -1.31 -10.70
CA PHE A 48 17.31 -2.58 -10.07
C PHE A 48 16.09 -3.35 -9.55
N THR A 49 16.21 -4.68 -9.56
CA THR A 49 15.11 -5.63 -9.41
C THR A 49 14.23 -5.40 -8.19
N GLU A 50 14.84 -5.19 -7.01
CA GLU A 50 14.08 -4.98 -5.78
C GLU A 50 13.16 -3.76 -5.87
N ASN A 51 13.67 -2.63 -6.36
CA ASN A 51 12.90 -1.39 -6.47
C ASN A 51 11.76 -1.52 -7.49
N LEU A 52 11.99 -2.26 -8.60
CA LEU A 52 10.96 -2.60 -9.57
C LEU A 52 9.83 -3.42 -8.94
N VAL A 53 10.18 -4.42 -8.12
CA VAL A 53 9.18 -5.27 -7.44
C VAL A 53 8.37 -4.46 -6.42
N VAL A 54 9.03 -3.61 -5.62
CA VAL A 54 8.32 -2.79 -4.62
C VAL A 54 7.41 -1.76 -5.30
N ALA A 55 7.87 -1.14 -6.38
CA ALA A 55 7.03 -0.21 -7.17
C ALA A 55 5.80 -0.93 -7.76
N GLU A 56 5.96 -2.18 -8.23
CA GLU A 56 4.85 -2.99 -8.74
C GLU A 56 3.85 -3.34 -7.64
N ILE A 57 4.32 -3.67 -6.42
CA ILE A 57 3.43 -3.91 -5.27
C ILE A 57 2.58 -2.67 -4.98
N TYR A 58 3.17 -1.47 -5.00
CA TYR A 58 2.43 -0.22 -4.82
C TYR A 58 1.43 0.02 -5.95
N ALA A 59 1.83 -0.26 -7.20
CA ALA A 59 0.97 -0.12 -8.36
C ALA A 59 -0.28 -1.00 -8.24
N LEU A 60 -0.09 -2.28 -7.95
CA LEU A 60 -1.18 -3.24 -7.78
C LEU A 60 -2.09 -2.88 -6.60
N ALA A 61 -1.53 -2.44 -5.47
CA ALA A 61 -2.32 -2.01 -4.34
C ALA A 61 -3.19 -0.78 -4.65
N LEU A 62 -2.68 0.16 -5.43
CA LEU A 62 -3.45 1.34 -5.86
C LEU A 62 -4.52 0.95 -6.89
N GLU A 63 -4.21 0.09 -7.84
CA GLU A 63 -5.17 -0.42 -8.83
C GLU A 63 -6.32 -1.18 -8.17
N ASP A 64 -6.03 -2.03 -7.17
CA ASP A 64 -7.03 -2.75 -6.37
C ASP A 64 -7.98 -1.78 -5.63
N ASN A 65 -7.48 -0.61 -5.24
CA ASN A 65 -8.27 0.47 -4.65
C ASN A 65 -8.92 1.41 -5.68
N GLY A 66 -8.89 1.07 -6.96
CA GLY A 66 -9.63 1.75 -8.03
C GLY A 66 -8.93 2.98 -8.62
N TYR A 67 -7.64 3.20 -8.33
CA TYR A 67 -6.85 4.24 -8.97
C TYR A 67 -6.36 3.79 -10.34
N LYS A 68 -6.20 4.74 -11.27
CA LYS A 68 -5.44 4.51 -12.50
C LYS A 68 -3.96 4.68 -12.20
N VAL A 69 -3.13 3.73 -12.63
CA VAL A 69 -1.69 3.76 -12.38
C VAL A 69 -0.93 3.72 -13.69
N GLN A 70 0.10 4.55 -13.78
CA GLN A 70 1.12 4.52 -14.83
C GLN A 70 2.47 4.18 -14.22
N ARG A 71 3.12 3.15 -14.74
CA ARG A 71 4.46 2.72 -14.31
C ARG A 71 5.51 3.44 -15.13
N VAL A 72 6.46 4.10 -14.46
CA VAL A 72 7.60 4.82 -15.09
C VAL A 72 8.87 4.14 -14.58
N SER A 73 9.29 3.09 -15.25
CA SER A 73 10.35 2.18 -14.79
C SER A 73 11.73 2.58 -15.32
N ASN A 74 12.77 2.03 -14.68
CA ASN A 74 14.18 2.16 -15.08
C ASN A 74 14.72 3.60 -15.02
N ILE A 75 14.27 4.39 -14.08
CA ILE A 75 14.85 5.72 -13.84
C ILE A 75 16.13 5.53 -13.03
N SER A 76 17.23 6.17 -13.45
CA SER A 76 18.48 6.07 -12.70
C SER A 76 18.34 6.61 -11.27
N SER A 77 19.05 6.02 -10.31
CA SER A 77 19.01 6.42 -8.89
C SER A 77 19.38 7.89 -8.66
N SER A 78 20.17 8.48 -9.54
CA SER A 78 20.57 9.90 -9.48
C SER A 78 19.49 10.86 -9.97
N LEU A 79 18.52 10.39 -10.76
CA LEU A 79 17.50 11.23 -11.40
C LEU A 79 16.11 11.07 -10.79
N ILE A 80 15.80 9.93 -10.19
CA ILE A 80 14.44 9.61 -9.77
C ILE A 80 13.83 10.63 -8.79
N HIS A 81 14.64 11.13 -7.84
CA HIS A 81 14.18 12.16 -6.92
C HIS A 81 13.87 13.48 -7.65
N ARG A 82 14.66 13.83 -8.67
CA ARG A 82 14.39 15.00 -9.50
C ARG A 82 13.11 14.83 -10.31
N SER A 83 12.85 13.64 -10.83
CA SER A 83 11.58 13.34 -11.53
C SER A 83 10.36 13.52 -10.62
N LEU A 84 10.47 13.20 -9.31
CA LEU A 84 9.42 13.50 -8.34
C LEU A 84 9.24 15.02 -8.15
N ILE A 85 10.32 15.77 -7.94
CA ILE A 85 10.27 17.23 -7.76
C ILE A 85 9.71 17.91 -9.01
N ASN A 86 10.07 17.44 -10.20
CA ASN A 86 9.57 17.96 -11.47
C ASN A 86 8.13 17.52 -11.79
N LYS A 87 7.50 16.72 -10.91
CA LYS A 87 6.17 16.17 -11.13
C LYS A 87 6.06 15.29 -12.38
N GLU A 88 7.13 14.61 -12.77
CA GLU A 88 7.14 13.59 -13.83
C GLU A 88 6.61 12.26 -13.32
N ILE A 89 6.80 11.98 -12.02
CA ILE A 89 6.22 10.89 -11.25
C ILE A 89 5.56 11.45 -9.98
N ASP A 90 4.66 10.69 -9.38
CA ASP A 90 3.91 11.11 -8.19
C ASP A 90 4.42 10.44 -6.92
N LEU A 91 5.02 9.25 -7.05
CA LEU A 91 5.70 8.55 -5.96
C LEU A 91 6.73 7.55 -6.50
N TYR A 92 7.66 7.15 -5.65
CA TYR A 92 8.60 6.04 -5.91
C TYR A 92 9.08 5.44 -4.58
N PRO A 93 9.49 4.14 -4.55
CA PRO A 93 10.13 3.53 -3.38
C PRO A 93 11.53 4.09 -3.16
N GLU A 94 11.81 4.61 -1.95
CA GLU A 94 13.13 5.09 -1.57
C GLU A 94 13.60 4.43 -0.27
N TYR A 95 14.91 4.37 -0.10
CA TYR A 95 15.56 3.84 1.08
C TYR A 95 16.08 4.98 1.95
N THR A 96 15.87 4.89 3.26
CA THR A 96 16.24 5.96 4.19
C THR A 96 17.72 6.30 4.13
N GLY A 97 18.61 5.29 3.97
CA GLY A 97 20.05 5.53 3.80
C GLY A 97 20.38 6.31 2.52
N THR A 98 19.71 6.01 1.41
CA THR A 98 19.86 6.78 0.16
C THR A 98 19.30 8.19 0.32
N GLY A 99 18.14 8.32 0.96
CA GLY A 99 17.56 9.62 1.28
C GLY A 99 18.50 10.50 2.09
N LEU A 100 19.09 9.96 3.16
CA LEU A 100 20.03 10.66 4.01
C LEU A 100 21.29 11.12 3.25
N LEU A 101 21.99 10.15 2.63
CA LEU A 101 23.33 10.41 2.09
C LEU A 101 23.31 11.05 0.69
N SER A 102 22.41 10.58 -0.18
CA SER A 102 22.44 10.96 -1.61
C SER A 102 21.55 12.15 -1.93
N ILE A 103 20.45 12.32 -1.21
CA ILE A 103 19.46 13.36 -1.48
C ILE A 103 19.67 14.53 -0.51
N LEU A 104 19.61 14.28 0.80
CA LEU A 104 19.77 15.32 1.82
C LEU A 104 21.23 15.76 2.04
N LYS A 105 22.21 14.92 1.63
CA LYS A 105 23.64 15.18 1.83
C LYS A 105 24.04 15.29 3.30
N GLU A 106 23.31 14.63 4.18
CA GLU A 106 23.61 14.57 5.61
C GLU A 106 24.78 13.60 5.89
N PRO A 107 25.48 13.78 7.02
CA PRO A 107 26.52 12.86 7.45
C PRO A 107 26.01 11.43 7.63
N MET A 108 26.93 10.45 7.54
CA MET A 108 26.61 9.07 7.80
C MET A 108 26.15 8.88 9.26
N GLU A 109 25.00 8.26 9.42
CA GLU A 109 24.45 7.80 10.69
C GLU A 109 24.23 6.30 10.61
N THR A 110 24.57 5.57 11.67
CA THR A 110 24.46 4.09 11.74
C THR A 110 23.24 3.61 12.52
N ASP A 111 22.63 4.48 13.33
CA ASP A 111 21.40 4.20 14.03
C ASP A 111 20.21 4.34 13.07
N SER A 112 19.57 3.22 12.72
CA SER A 112 18.48 3.18 11.74
C SER A 112 17.28 4.04 12.12
N GLN A 113 16.99 4.16 13.42
CA GLN A 113 15.90 4.98 13.90
C GLN A 113 16.19 6.47 13.71
N LYS A 114 17.40 6.91 14.01
CA LYS A 114 17.82 8.30 13.78
C LYS A 114 17.85 8.64 12.30
N VAL A 115 18.33 7.72 11.45
CA VAL A 115 18.28 7.90 9.99
C VAL A 115 16.84 8.13 9.54
N TYR A 116 15.91 7.28 9.96
CA TYR A 116 14.51 7.42 9.61
C TYR A 116 13.93 8.77 10.06
N GLU A 117 14.15 9.16 11.32
CA GLU A 117 13.62 10.41 11.88
C GLU A 117 14.18 11.64 11.17
N THR A 118 15.49 11.65 10.85
CA THR A 118 16.13 12.73 10.12
C THR A 118 15.55 12.86 8.71
N VAL A 119 15.50 11.76 7.96
CA VAL A 119 14.96 11.75 6.60
C VAL A 119 13.51 12.19 6.59
N LYS A 120 12.66 11.64 7.47
CA LYS A 120 11.26 12.01 7.60
C LYS A 120 11.10 13.51 7.82
N LYS A 121 11.79 14.08 8.83
CA LYS A 121 11.70 15.48 9.19
C LYS A 121 12.08 16.41 8.05
N ASP A 122 13.15 16.08 7.32
CA ASP A 122 13.67 16.96 6.27
C ASP A 122 12.88 16.84 4.95
N TYR A 123 12.35 15.66 4.64
CA TYR A 123 11.40 15.52 3.53
C TYR A 123 10.08 16.25 3.79
N GLU A 124 9.56 16.22 5.02
CA GLU A 124 8.35 16.97 5.40
C GLU A 124 8.54 18.49 5.28
N LYS A 125 9.75 19.00 5.51
CA LYS A 125 10.07 20.43 5.31
C LYS A 125 10.15 20.81 3.83
N SER A 126 10.69 19.95 2.99
CA SER A 126 10.87 20.22 1.56
C SER A 126 9.59 20.11 0.75
N SER A 127 8.54 19.49 1.31
CA SER A 127 7.24 19.29 0.66
C SER A 127 6.24 20.43 0.92
N ARG A 128 6.62 21.44 1.70
CA ARG A 128 5.81 22.65 1.97
C ARG A 128 6.25 23.80 1.09
#